data_0efe52472d7ef9320f4eeefab0fd695d
#
_entry.id   0efe52472d7ef9320f4eeefab0fd695d
#
_cell.length_a   1.000
_cell.length_b   1.000
_cell.length_c   1.000
_cell.angle_alpha   90.00
_cell.angle_beta   90.00
_cell.angle_gamma   90.00
#
_symmetry.space_group_name_H-M   'P 1'
#
loop_
_entity.id
_entity.type
_entity.pdbx_description
1 polymer ?
#
loop_
_entity_poly.entity_id
_entity_poly.type
_entity_poly.pdbx_seq_one_letter_code
_entity_poly.pdbx_strand_id
1 'polypeptide(L)'
;QEEDAVMILQKELEECNEYYDLFERYSDYIQSMKCDGVYVVGVSDLAAARNNAHFRKHGYDIDDEVVLYADDKDNGKLEFKSVNDLMQYMQSVDKNTCYMYCSLHFRDEIVGYLILRNPEFLYDHPEQFDIQSALLKRLENLFKQKVLENTNNELKNLYNHDALTGLYNRVACNEMVIPMFAELEAQNVGCTIVFLDVDDFKDINDTYGHQYGDELLKTVARVLDEQKPEGSMVYRFGGDEFIVFIPGDRHDTAEKYIKRVYDIMEQHSLFISHGI
;
A
#
# COMPACT_ATOMS: atom_id res chain seq x y z
N GLN A 1 38.62 -15.77 -5.67
CA GLN A 1 37.45 -16.66 -5.47
C GLN A 1 36.48 -16.10 -4.40
N GLU A 2 36.99 -15.57 -3.27
CA GLU A 2 36.14 -14.97 -2.22
C GLU A 2 35.62 -13.59 -2.63
N GLU A 3 36.45 -12.71 -3.19
CA GLU A 3 36.01 -11.43 -3.75
C GLU A 3 34.94 -11.60 -4.87
N ASP A 4 35.05 -12.66 -5.67
CA ASP A 4 34.04 -13.00 -6.69
C ASP A 4 32.69 -13.35 -6.06
N ALA A 5 32.69 -14.09 -4.95
CA ALA A 5 31.47 -14.50 -4.23
C ALA A 5 30.75 -13.30 -3.59
N VAL A 6 31.49 -12.37 -2.98
CA VAL A 6 30.93 -11.13 -2.43
C VAL A 6 30.29 -10.26 -3.52
N MET A 7 30.96 -10.12 -4.67
CA MET A 7 30.44 -9.34 -5.80
C MET A 7 29.18 -9.97 -6.40
N ILE A 8 29.12 -11.31 -6.46
CA ILE A 8 27.95 -12.04 -6.93
C ILE A 8 26.76 -11.80 -5.96
N LEU A 9 27.01 -11.96 -4.65
CA LEU A 9 25.96 -11.72 -3.66
C LEU A 9 25.47 -10.27 -3.67
N GLN A 10 26.37 -9.28 -3.77
CA GLN A 10 25.98 -7.89 -3.87
C GLN A 10 25.02 -7.66 -5.05
N LYS A 11 25.32 -8.26 -6.21
CA LYS A 11 24.45 -8.20 -7.38
C LYS A 11 23.11 -8.90 -7.14
N GLU A 12 23.11 -10.08 -6.52
CA GLU A 12 21.88 -10.80 -6.18
C GLU A 12 21.01 -10.01 -5.19
N LEU A 13 21.61 -9.36 -4.20
CA LEU A 13 20.88 -8.48 -3.27
C LEU A 13 20.28 -7.26 -3.99
N GLU A 14 20.97 -6.70 -4.99
CA GLU A 14 20.46 -5.59 -5.80
C GLU A 14 19.23 -5.96 -6.64
N GLU A 15 19.10 -7.23 -7.02
CA GLU A 15 17.97 -7.76 -7.82
C GLU A 15 16.71 -8.06 -6.97
N CYS A 16 16.83 -8.17 -5.64
CA CYS A 16 15.69 -8.43 -4.76
C CYS A 16 14.71 -7.25 -4.74
N ASN A 17 13.43 -7.52 -4.97
CA ASN A 17 12.38 -6.50 -4.96
C ASN A 17 11.50 -6.52 -3.71
N GLU A 18 11.63 -7.57 -2.89
CA GLU A 18 10.90 -7.74 -1.64
C GLU A 18 11.88 -7.91 -0.47
N TYR A 19 11.46 -7.47 0.71
CA TYR A 19 12.28 -7.58 1.93
C TYR A 19 12.59 -9.03 2.30
N TYR A 20 11.60 -9.91 2.14
CA TYR A 20 11.76 -11.31 2.49
C TYR A 20 12.85 -11.99 1.65
N ASP A 21 12.82 -11.81 0.33
CA ASP A 21 13.83 -12.36 -0.58
C ASP A 21 15.23 -11.82 -0.27
N LEU A 22 15.30 -10.54 0.08
CA LEU A 22 16.55 -9.88 0.47
C LEU A 22 17.16 -10.53 1.71
N PHE A 23 16.33 -10.75 2.76
CA PHE A 23 16.79 -11.37 4.00
C PHE A 23 17.11 -12.87 3.82
N GLU A 24 16.36 -13.58 2.99
CA GLU A 24 16.62 -14.98 2.67
C GLU A 24 17.99 -15.15 2.01
N ARG A 25 18.28 -14.40 0.95
CA ARG A 25 19.57 -14.46 0.26
C ARG A 25 20.74 -14.07 1.17
N TYR A 26 20.54 -13.04 1.98
CA TYR A 26 21.52 -12.65 2.98
C TYR A 26 21.76 -13.77 4.01
N SER A 27 20.69 -14.38 4.51
CA SER A 27 20.76 -15.48 5.50
C SER A 27 21.50 -16.68 4.94
N ASP A 28 21.16 -17.14 3.74
CA ASP A 28 21.81 -18.28 3.08
C ASP A 28 23.32 -18.07 2.97
N TYR A 29 23.72 -16.87 2.56
CA TYR A 29 25.13 -16.54 2.45
C TYR A 29 25.84 -16.51 3.82
N ILE A 30 25.28 -15.80 4.79
CA ILE A 30 25.87 -15.67 6.13
C ILE A 30 25.96 -17.00 6.85
N GLN A 31 24.96 -17.88 6.72
CA GLN A 31 25.01 -19.22 7.31
C GLN A 31 26.11 -20.09 6.65
N SER A 32 26.37 -19.90 5.36
CA SER A 32 27.50 -20.58 4.70
C SER A 32 28.87 -20.19 5.26
N MET A 33 28.95 -19.01 5.91
CA MET A 33 30.15 -18.45 6.54
C MET A 33 30.25 -18.77 8.04
N LYS A 34 29.59 -19.82 8.54
CA LYS A 34 29.56 -20.21 9.95
C LYS A 34 28.82 -19.21 10.85
N CYS A 35 27.56 -18.96 10.52
CA CYS A 35 26.58 -18.34 11.38
C CYS A 35 25.45 -19.33 11.64
N ASP A 36 25.03 -19.48 12.88
CA ASP A 36 24.02 -20.47 13.24
C ASP A 36 22.59 -19.95 13.13
N GLY A 37 22.39 -18.64 12.97
CA GLY A 37 21.05 -18.09 12.76
C GLY A 37 21.03 -16.62 12.41
N VAL A 38 20.02 -16.23 11.65
CA VAL A 38 19.77 -14.86 11.19
C VAL A 38 18.33 -14.49 11.54
N TYR A 39 18.14 -13.45 12.32
CA TYR A 39 16.82 -12.95 12.70
C TYR A 39 16.75 -11.47 12.40
N VAL A 40 15.63 -11.03 11.86
CA VAL A 40 15.37 -9.62 11.53
C VAL A 40 14.12 -9.18 12.26
N VAL A 41 14.27 -8.16 13.06
CA VAL A 41 13.17 -7.50 13.79
C VAL A 41 13.03 -6.09 13.26
N GLY A 42 11.81 -5.64 13.08
CA GLY A 42 11.54 -4.29 12.63
C GLY A 42 10.06 -3.98 12.66
N VAL A 43 9.66 -2.83 12.15
CA VAL A 43 8.24 -2.48 12.04
C VAL A 43 7.61 -3.16 10.83
N SER A 44 6.36 -3.61 10.97
CA SER A 44 5.61 -4.31 9.91
C SER A 44 5.39 -3.46 8.66
N ASP A 45 5.24 -2.15 8.86
CA ASP A 45 5.12 -1.16 7.77
C ASP A 45 6.18 -0.06 7.95
N LEU A 46 7.35 -0.30 7.34
CA LEU A 46 8.45 0.67 7.33
C LEU A 46 8.07 2.01 6.69
N ALA A 47 7.05 2.04 5.83
CA ALA A 47 6.56 3.28 5.22
C ALA A 47 5.65 4.07 6.16
N ALA A 48 4.82 3.40 6.97
CA ALA A 48 3.97 4.04 7.99
C ALA A 48 4.81 4.58 9.17
N ALA A 49 5.89 3.91 9.53
CA ALA A 49 6.78 4.33 10.62
C ALA A 49 7.31 5.76 10.44
N ARG A 50 7.55 6.20 9.18
CA ARG A 50 8.03 7.54 8.87
C ARG A 50 7.07 8.65 9.26
N ASN A 51 5.76 8.40 9.24
CA ASN A 51 4.74 9.40 9.56
C ASN A 51 4.42 9.48 11.06
N ASN A 52 4.95 8.54 11.85
CA ASN A 52 4.73 8.53 13.28
C ASN A 52 5.72 9.47 13.98
N ALA A 53 5.22 10.61 14.52
CA ALA A 53 6.04 11.59 15.25
C ALA A 53 6.65 11.01 16.54
N HIS A 54 6.03 9.99 17.13
CA HIS A 54 6.53 9.27 18.30
C HIS A 54 7.79 8.49 17.97
N PHE A 55 7.78 7.79 16.84
CA PHE A 55 8.89 7.03 16.31
C PHE A 55 10.17 7.86 16.13
N ARG A 56 10.04 9.08 15.59
CA ARG A 56 11.18 10.00 15.38
C ARG A 56 11.86 10.45 16.66
N LYS A 57 11.18 10.41 17.79
CA LYS A 57 11.64 11.01 19.04
C LYS A 57 12.11 10.00 20.07
N HIS A 58 11.59 8.79 20.07
CA HIS A 58 11.76 7.80 21.16
C HIS A 58 12.23 6.41 20.68
N GLY A 59 12.37 6.16 19.37
CA GLY A 59 12.62 4.83 18.82
C GLY A 59 11.35 3.98 18.81
N TYR A 60 11.51 2.67 18.80
CA TYR A 60 10.41 1.72 18.80
C TYR A 60 9.67 1.66 20.12
N ASP A 61 8.34 1.61 20.04
CA ASP A 61 7.56 0.96 21.09
C ASP A 61 7.63 -0.56 20.85
N ILE A 62 7.89 -1.34 21.88
CA ILE A 62 8.03 -2.80 21.82
C ILE A 62 6.78 -3.48 21.21
N ASP A 63 5.63 -2.80 21.30
CA ASP A 63 4.35 -3.27 20.77
C ASP A 63 4.20 -3.08 19.23
N ASP A 64 5.06 -2.26 18.60
CA ASP A 64 5.07 -2.01 17.16
C ASP A 64 6.09 -2.89 16.40
N GLU A 65 6.94 -3.61 17.13
CA GLU A 65 7.97 -4.47 16.55
C GLU A 65 7.41 -5.83 16.16
N VAL A 66 7.80 -6.27 14.98
CA VAL A 66 7.49 -7.61 14.46
C VAL A 66 8.75 -8.33 14.02
N VAL A 67 8.71 -9.66 14.02
CA VAL A 67 9.76 -10.48 13.43
C VAL A 67 9.51 -10.55 11.93
N LEU A 68 10.38 -9.90 11.15
CA LEU A 68 10.28 -9.83 9.70
C LEU A 68 10.87 -11.07 9.01
N TYR A 69 11.90 -11.67 9.63
CA TYR A 69 12.58 -12.84 9.12
C TYR A 69 13.25 -13.61 10.27
N ALA A 70 13.23 -14.92 10.20
CA ALA A 70 13.95 -15.77 11.14
C ALA A 70 14.38 -17.07 10.47
N ASP A 71 15.67 -17.36 10.51
CA ASP A 71 16.24 -18.59 9.97
C ASP A 71 17.35 -19.08 10.91
N ASP A 72 17.28 -20.34 11.28
CA ASP A 72 18.12 -20.97 12.26
C ASP A 72 18.67 -22.29 11.72
N LYS A 73 19.97 -22.50 11.83
CA LYS A 73 20.66 -23.67 11.29
C LYS A 73 20.09 -24.99 11.79
N ASP A 74 19.64 -25.03 13.04
CA ASP A 74 19.16 -26.26 13.66
C ASP A 74 17.69 -26.52 13.40
N ASN A 75 16.88 -25.43 13.18
CA ASN A 75 15.44 -25.48 13.09
C ASN A 75 14.88 -24.96 11.75
N GLY A 76 15.72 -24.42 10.87
CA GLY A 76 15.33 -23.81 9.61
C GLY A 76 14.56 -22.52 9.79
N LYS A 77 13.72 -22.19 8.80
CA LYS A 77 12.88 -20.98 8.84
C LYS A 77 11.82 -21.09 9.93
N LEU A 78 11.75 -20.06 10.75
CA LEU A 78 10.89 -19.96 11.92
C LEU A 78 9.92 -18.76 11.77
N GLU A 79 8.72 -18.93 12.28
CA GLU A 79 7.73 -17.85 12.37
C GLU A 79 7.45 -17.56 13.85
N PHE A 80 7.47 -16.28 14.22
CA PHE A 80 7.16 -15.82 15.56
C PHE A 80 5.98 -14.83 15.52
N LYS A 81 5.05 -14.97 16.45
CA LYS A 81 3.90 -14.09 16.57
C LYS A 81 4.25 -12.71 17.15
N SER A 82 5.32 -12.67 17.93
CA SER A 82 5.80 -11.45 18.56
C SER A 82 7.32 -11.48 18.74
N VAL A 83 7.91 -10.32 18.95
CA VAL A 83 9.34 -10.22 19.32
C VAL A 83 9.62 -10.91 20.66
N ASN A 84 8.63 -10.90 21.57
CA ASN A 84 8.77 -11.61 22.85
C ASN A 84 8.89 -13.13 22.68
N ASP A 85 8.16 -13.72 21.71
CA ASP A 85 8.30 -15.15 21.39
C ASP A 85 9.69 -15.47 20.83
N LEU A 86 10.21 -14.60 19.96
CA LEU A 86 11.61 -14.71 19.48
C LEU A 86 12.60 -14.63 20.64
N MET A 87 12.44 -13.67 21.57
CA MET A 87 13.32 -13.52 22.71
C MET A 87 13.29 -14.75 23.65
N GLN A 88 12.11 -15.33 23.88
CA GLN A 88 11.97 -16.57 24.63
C GLN A 88 12.66 -17.75 23.93
N TYR A 89 12.50 -17.86 22.61
CA TYR A 89 13.22 -18.85 21.80
C TYR A 89 14.73 -18.69 21.95
N MET A 90 15.26 -17.49 21.77
CA MET A 90 16.68 -17.18 21.90
C MET A 90 17.23 -17.54 23.31
N GLN A 91 16.46 -17.33 24.37
CA GLN A 91 16.81 -17.71 25.74
C GLN A 91 16.74 -19.22 25.95
N SER A 92 15.97 -19.96 25.17
CA SER A 92 15.87 -21.42 25.27
C SER A 92 17.03 -22.17 24.59
N VAL A 93 17.76 -21.49 23.71
CA VAL A 93 18.94 -22.03 23.03
C VAL A 93 20.13 -22.15 24.05
N ASP A 94 21.08 -22.99 23.72
CA ASP A 94 22.22 -23.32 24.60
C ASP A 94 22.89 -22.07 25.23
N LYS A 95 23.30 -22.19 26.47
CA LYS A 95 23.96 -21.12 27.28
C LYS A 95 25.28 -20.64 26.69
N ASN A 96 25.90 -21.42 25.82
CA ASN A 96 27.13 -21.03 25.11
C ASN A 96 26.92 -20.26 23.83
N THR A 97 25.71 -19.74 23.61
CA THR A 97 25.33 -19.00 22.41
C THR A 97 25.68 -17.53 22.53
N CYS A 98 26.32 -16.99 21.51
CA CYS A 98 26.56 -15.55 21.33
C CYS A 98 25.57 -14.96 20.35
N TYR A 99 25.02 -13.79 20.66
CA TYR A 99 24.18 -13.02 19.77
C TYR A 99 24.79 -11.67 19.47
N MET A 100 24.91 -11.32 18.21
CA MET A 100 25.31 -10.00 17.74
C MET A 100 24.10 -9.23 17.23
N TYR A 101 23.92 -8.03 17.74
CA TYR A 101 22.85 -7.12 17.34
C TYR A 101 23.43 -6.03 16.45
N CYS A 102 22.90 -5.88 15.25
CA CYS A 102 23.24 -4.83 14.31
C CYS A 102 21.98 -4.00 14.05
N SER A 103 22.03 -2.71 14.34
CA SER A 103 20.91 -1.83 14.05
C SER A 103 20.77 -1.61 12.55
N LEU A 104 19.53 -1.69 12.05
CA LEU A 104 19.15 -1.34 10.70
C LEU A 104 18.74 0.14 10.67
N HIS A 105 19.47 0.95 9.95
CA HIS A 105 19.25 2.40 9.89
C HIS A 105 18.64 2.81 8.57
N PHE A 106 17.72 3.76 8.65
CA PHE A 106 17.28 4.58 7.53
C PHE A 106 17.60 6.05 7.85
N ARG A 107 18.64 6.60 7.23
CA ARG A 107 19.23 7.89 7.62
C ARG A 107 19.65 7.87 9.11
N ASP A 108 19.05 8.73 9.91
CA ASP A 108 19.34 8.89 11.32
C ASP A 108 18.36 8.11 12.23
N GLU A 109 17.46 7.31 11.63
CA GLU A 109 16.43 6.55 12.36
C GLU A 109 16.73 5.06 12.32
N ILE A 110 16.61 4.38 13.47
CA ILE A 110 16.71 2.92 13.55
C ILE A 110 15.36 2.36 13.12
N VAL A 111 15.35 1.50 12.09
CA VAL A 111 14.13 0.87 11.55
C VAL A 111 14.00 -0.60 11.92
N GLY A 112 15.00 -1.15 12.62
CA GLY A 112 15.00 -2.53 13.06
C GLY A 112 16.36 -2.99 13.53
N TYR A 113 16.45 -4.30 13.77
CA TYR A 113 17.66 -4.97 14.17
C TYR A 113 17.86 -6.25 13.37
N LEU A 114 19.09 -6.45 12.90
CA LEU A 114 19.59 -7.72 12.43
C LEU A 114 20.28 -8.42 13.62
N ILE A 115 19.88 -9.63 13.93
CA ILE A 115 20.42 -10.42 15.03
C ILE A 115 21.08 -11.66 14.43
N LEU A 116 22.36 -11.85 14.71
CA LEU A 116 23.13 -13.00 14.24
C LEU A 116 23.48 -13.90 15.42
N ARG A 117 23.23 -15.20 15.29
CA ARG A 117 23.58 -16.23 16.28
C ARG A 117 24.92 -16.86 15.93
N ASN A 118 25.85 -16.87 16.87
CA ASN A 118 27.20 -17.45 16.74
C ASN A 118 27.92 -17.06 15.45
N PRO A 119 28.09 -15.76 15.16
CA PRO A 119 28.73 -15.30 13.93
C PRO A 119 30.27 -15.50 14.02
N GLU A 120 30.77 -16.72 13.79
CA GLU A 120 32.21 -17.05 13.87
C GLU A 120 33.03 -16.35 12.78
N PHE A 121 32.40 -16.03 11.65
CA PHE A 121 33.03 -15.36 10.51
C PHE A 121 33.63 -13.97 10.83
N LEU A 122 33.17 -13.33 11.91
CA LEU A 122 33.65 -12.00 12.31
C LEU A 122 35.16 -11.93 12.52
N TYR A 123 35.80 -13.06 12.80
CA TYR A 123 37.24 -13.13 13.09
C TYR A 123 38.10 -13.30 11.83
N ASP A 124 37.54 -13.94 10.79
CA ASP A 124 38.31 -14.42 9.64
C ASP A 124 37.97 -13.72 8.33
N HIS A 125 36.83 -13.01 8.25
CA HIS A 125 36.28 -12.47 7.00
C HIS A 125 35.92 -10.98 7.10
N PRO A 126 36.85 -10.05 6.89
CA PRO A 126 36.58 -8.60 6.96
C PRO A 126 35.63 -8.11 5.85
N GLU A 127 35.53 -8.80 4.71
CA GLU A 127 34.66 -8.50 3.58
C GLU A 127 33.15 -8.53 3.92
N GLN A 128 32.77 -9.13 5.02
CA GLN A 128 31.39 -9.15 5.47
C GLN A 128 30.82 -7.76 5.81
N PHE A 129 31.67 -6.81 6.17
CA PHE A 129 31.24 -5.43 6.37
C PHE A 129 30.72 -4.82 5.05
N ASP A 130 31.31 -5.23 3.93
CA ASP A 130 30.86 -4.82 2.59
C ASP A 130 29.51 -5.45 2.24
N ILE A 131 29.30 -6.72 2.64
CA ILE A 131 28.03 -7.43 2.44
C ILE A 131 26.93 -6.83 3.32
N GLN A 132 27.21 -6.56 4.58
CA GLN A 132 26.26 -5.89 5.48
C GLN A 132 25.92 -4.48 4.96
N SER A 133 26.91 -3.74 4.47
CA SER A 133 26.71 -2.45 3.82
C SER A 133 25.83 -2.57 2.58
N ALA A 134 26.02 -3.61 1.76
CA ALA A 134 25.20 -3.87 0.57
C ALA A 134 23.76 -4.21 0.97
N LEU A 135 23.55 -5.07 1.99
CA LEU A 135 22.23 -5.36 2.55
C LEU A 135 21.52 -4.08 3.00
N LEU A 136 22.19 -3.27 3.83
CA LEU A 136 21.62 -2.03 4.35
C LEU A 136 21.29 -1.04 3.22
N LYS A 137 22.17 -0.90 2.24
CA LYS A 137 21.94 -0.04 1.07
C LYS A 137 20.74 -0.51 0.25
N ARG A 138 20.60 -1.83 0.04
CA ARG A 138 19.45 -2.38 -0.69
C ARG A 138 18.17 -2.20 0.09
N LEU A 139 18.19 -2.48 1.39
CA LEU A 139 17.06 -2.26 2.30
C LEU A 139 16.59 -0.78 2.25
N GLU A 140 17.54 0.15 2.31
CA GLU A 140 17.24 1.59 2.19
C GLU A 140 16.60 1.95 0.83
N ASN A 141 17.08 1.35 -0.25
CA ASN A 141 16.52 1.59 -1.58
C ASN A 141 15.11 1.02 -1.73
N LEU A 142 14.85 -0.20 -1.25
CA LEU A 142 13.50 -0.78 -1.22
C LEU A 142 12.55 0.08 -0.39
N PHE A 143 13.00 0.57 0.75
CA PHE A 143 12.22 1.47 1.58
C PHE A 143 11.88 2.78 0.84
N LYS A 144 12.87 3.42 0.20
CA LYS A 144 12.66 4.65 -0.59
C LYS A 144 11.67 4.42 -1.72
N GLN A 145 11.79 3.29 -2.41
CA GLN A 145 10.88 2.92 -3.50
C GLN A 145 9.45 2.78 -2.98
N LYS A 146 9.24 2.06 -1.88
CA LYS A 146 7.92 1.86 -1.28
C LYS A 146 7.28 3.18 -0.82
N VAL A 147 8.06 4.05 -0.17
CA VAL A 147 7.59 5.39 0.22
C VAL A 147 7.21 6.22 -1.01
N LEU A 148 8.00 6.16 -2.08
CA LEU A 148 7.70 6.88 -3.31
C LEU A 148 6.43 6.36 -3.98
N GLU A 149 6.25 5.04 -4.05
CA GLU A 149 5.04 4.41 -4.59
C GLU A 149 3.80 4.81 -3.79
N ASN A 150 3.85 4.75 -2.46
CA ASN A 150 2.74 5.16 -1.60
C ASN A 150 2.41 6.65 -1.77
N THR A 151 3.43 7.51 -1.77
CA THR A 151 3.24 8.95 -1.98
C THR A 151 2.64 9.24 -3.37
N ASN A 152 3.10 8.53 -4.39
CA ASN A 152 2.57 8.68 -5.75
C ASN A 152 1.11 8.20 -5.86
N ASN A 153 0.76 7.11 -5.16
CA ASN A 153 -0.62 6.63 -5.09
C ASN A 153 -1.53 7.62 -4.34
N GLU A 154 -1.06 8.20 -3.23
CA GLU A 154 -1.79 9.25 -2.52
C GLU A 154 -2.00 10.49 -3.41
N LEU A 155 -0.96 10.92 -4.11
CA LEU A 155 -1.06 12.04 -5.06
C LEU A 155 -2.05 11.73 -6.19
N LYS A 156 -2.01 10.52 -6.77
CA LYS A 156 -2.99 10.09 -7.78
C LYS A 156 -4.41 10.08 -7.24
N ASN A 157 -4.60 9.61 -6.00
CA ASN A 157 -5.91 9.63 -5.36
C ASN A 157 -6.42 11.07 -5.18
N LEU A 158 -5.60 11.98 -4.65
CA LEU A 158 -5.96 13.39 -4.50
C LEU A 158 -6.22 14.09 -5.84
N TYR A 159 -5.48 13.73 -6.89
CA TYR A 159 -5.62 14.29 -8.22
C TYR A 159 -6.88 13.79 -8.93
N ASN A 160 -7.26 12.53 -8.75
CA ASN A 160 -8.32 11.86 -9.49
C ASN A 160 -9.67 11.80 -8.75
N HIS A 161 -9.71 12.07 -7.45
CA HIS A 161 -10.94 11.96 -6.66
C HIS A 161 -11.43 13.32 -6.17
N ASP A 162 -12.74 13.43 -6.03
CA ASP A 162 -13.41 14.57 -5.42
C ASP A 162 -13.30 14.48 -3.89
N ALA A 163 -12.77 15.54 -3.26
CA ALA A 163 -12.49 15.55 -1.83
C ALA A 163 -13.74 15.45 -0.93
N LEU A 164 -14.92 15.86 -1.44
CA LEU A 164 -16.16 15.79 -0.68
C LEU A 164 -16.82 14.43 -0.73
N THR A 165 -16.90 13.84 -1.94
CA THR A 165 -17.68 12.63 -2.21
C THR A 165 -16.86 11.36 -2.30
N GLY A 166 -15.55 11.47 -2.51
CA GLY A 166 -14.65 10.33 -2.74
C GLY A 166 -14.77 9.69 -4.13
N LEU A 167 -15.72 10.11 -4.96
CA LEU A 167 -15.86 9.64 -6.33
C LEU A 167 -14.71 10.16 -7.22
N TYR A 168 -14.55 9.61 -8.40
CA TYR A 168 -13.69 10.21 -9.40
C TYR A 168 -14.16 11.64 -9.72
N ASN A 169 -13.20 12.54 -9.87
CA ASN A 169 -13.49 13.93 -10.21
C ASN A 169 -13.54 14.16 -11.74
N ARG A 170 -13.78 15.40 -12.14
CA ARG A 170 -13.81 15.83 -13.56
C ARG A 170 -12.50 15.56 -14.30
N VAL A 171 -11.35 15.67 -13.62
CA VAL A 171 -10.03 15.43 -14.23
C VAL A 171 -9.92 13.95 -14.59
N ALA A 172 -10.23 13.06 -13.66
CA ALA A 172 -10.26 11.62 -13.90
C ALA A 172 -11.24 11.22 -14.99
N CYS A 173 -12.43 11.86 -15.04
CA CYS A 173 -13.39 11.62 -16.10
C CYS A 173 -12.78 11.91 -17.48
N ASN A 174 -12.14 13.06 -17.65
CA ASN A 174 -11.53 13.43 -18.92
C ASN A 174 -10.35 12.54 -19.32
N GLU A 175 -9.52 12.13 -18.33
CA GLU A 175 -8.34 11.31 -18.61
C GLU A 175 -8.64 9.83 -18.81
N MET A 176 -9.70 9.31 -18.19
CA MET A 176 -10.02 7.88 -18.22
C MET A 176 -11.07 7.53 -19.27
N VAL A 177 -12.14 8.33 -19.40
CA VAL A 177 -13.26 8.01 -20.30
C VAL A 177 -12.82 8.04 -21.77
N ILE A 178 -12.01 9.02 -22.17
CA ILE A 178 -11.59 9.15 -23.58
C ILE A 178 -10.78 7.95 -24.06
N PRO A 179 -9.72 7.49 -23.35
CA PRO A 179 -9.00 6.28 -23.75
C PRO A 179 -9.86 5.01 -23.72
N MET A 180 -10.72 4.87 -22.72
CA MET A 180 -11.63 3.72 -22.61
C MET A 180 -12.64 3.69 -23.78
N PHE A 181 -13.18 4.84 -24.15
CA PHE A 181 -14.06 4.95 -25.30
C PHE A 181 -13.36 4.53 -26.59
N ALA A 182 -12.13 4.99 -26.82
CA ALA A 182 -11.34 4.61 -27.98
C ALA A 182 -11.03 3.10 -28.02
N GLU A 183 -10.78 2.48 -26.86
CA GLU A 183 -10.56 1.05 -26.76
C GLU A 183 -11.84 0.24 -27.08
N LEU A 184 -12.98 0.65 -26.54
CA LEU A 184 -14.27 0.03 -26.82
C LEU A 184 -14.65 0.17 -28.30
N GLU A 185 -14.42 1.35 -28.90
CA GLU A 185 -14.64 1.61 -30.33
C GLU A 185 -13.78 0.69 -31.20
N ALA A 186 -12.50 0.51 -30.87
CA ALA A 186 -11.60 -0.41 -31.58
C ALA A 186 -12.07 -1.87 -31.51
N GLN A 187 -12.77 -2.25 -30.43
CA GLN A 187 -13.37 -3.57 -30.24
C GLN A 187 -14.78 -3.69 -30.82
N ASN A 188 -15.32 -2.62 -31.40
CA ASN A 188 -16.72 -2.49 -31.87
C ASN A 188 -17.74 -2.76 -30.73
N VAL A 189 -17.41 -2.32 -29.52
CA VAL A 189 -18.25 -2.41 -28.33
C VAL A 189 -18.74 -1.02 -27.98
N GLY A 190 -20.04 -0.85 -27.72
CA GLY A 190 -20.62 0.41 -27.28
C GLY A 190 -20.33 0.76 -25.83
N CYS A 191 -20.75 1.93 -25.41
CA CYS A 191 -20.85 2.32 -24.01
C CYS A 191 -22.13 3.12 -23.76
N THR A 192 -22.56 3.18 -22.52
CA THR A 192 -23.67 4.04 -22.08
C THR A 192 -23.15 5.07 -21.11
N ILE A 193 -23.46 6.34 -21.29
CA ILE A 193 -23.11 7.43 -20.39
C ILE A 193 -24.41 7.99 -19.82
N VAL A 194 -24.47 8.06 -18.49
CA VAL A 194 -25.59 8.65 -17.76
C VAL A 194 -25.13 9.95 -17.13
N PHE A 195 -25.81 11.04 -17.42
CA PHE A 195 -25.66 12.33 -16.77
C PHE A 195 -26.73 12.49 -15.71
N LEU A 196 -26.34 12.93 -14.53
CA LEU A 196 -27.22 13.14 -13.39
C LEU A 196 -26.95 14.52 -12.79
N ASP A 197 -28.00 15.18 -12.36
CA ASP A 197 -27.95 16.49 -11.72
C ASP A 197 -28.89 16.48 -10.52
N VAL A 198 -28.50 17.14 -9.42
CA VAL A 198 -29.36 17.23 -8.22
C VAL A 198 -30.31 18.40 -8.36
N ASP A 199 -31.61 18.10 -8.45
CA ASP A 199 -32.64 19.10 -8.62
C ASP A 199 -32.65 20.13 -7.49
N ASP A 200 -32.77 21.40 -7.83
CA ASP A 200 -32.90 22.55 -6.93
C ASP A 200 -31.74 22.63 -5.88
N PHE A 201 -30.54 22.09 -6.17
CA PHE A 201 -29.42 22.04 -5.24
C PHE A 201 -29.04 23.40 -4.66
N LYS A 202 -29.15 24.46 -5.47
CA LYS A 202 -28.90 25.81 -5.01
C LYS A 202 -29.93 26.26 -3.97
N ASP A 203 -31.22 26.00 -4.21
CA ASP A 203 -32.29 26.37 -3.31
C ASP A 203 -32.20 25.58 -1.98
N ILE A 204 -31.74 24.34 -2.05
CA ILE A 204 -31.42 23.52 -0.87
C ILE A 204 -30.31 24.16 -0.05
N ASN A 205 -29.20 24.57 -0.68
CA ASN A 205 -28.12 25.26 0.00
C ASN A 205 -28.55 26.59 0.62
N ASP A 206 -29.35 27.36 -0.10
CA ASP A 206 -29.84 28.67 0.36
C ASP A 206 -30.83 28.50 1.54
N THR A 207 -31.57 27.41 1.59
CA THR A 207 -32.58 27.11 2.64
C THR A 207 -31.99 26.45 3.88
N TYR A 208 -31.13 25.42 3.69
CA TYR A 208 -30.66 24.55 4.76
C TYR A 208 -29.16 24.71 5.07
N GLY A 209 -28.47 25.51 4.27
CA GLY A 209 -27.03 25.78 4.41
C GLY A 209 -26.14 24.74 3.70
N HIS A 210 -24.90 25.16 3.40
CA HIS A 210 -23.93 24.38 2.63
C HIS A 210 -23.59 23.03 3.28
N GLN A 211 -23.58 22.93 4.62
CA GLN A 211 -23.32 21.66 5.29
C GLN A 211 -24.36 20.60 4.97
N TYR A 212 -25.62 21.01 4.86
CA TYR A 212 -26.70 20.11 4.45
C TYR A 212 -26.54 19.68 2.99
N GLY A 213 -26.20 20.62 2.10
CA GLY A 213 -25.91 20.31 0.70
C GLY A 213 -24.72 19.35 0.53
N ASP A 214 -23.68 19.49 1.34
CA ASP A 214 -22.52 18.60 1.34
C ASP A 214 -22.92 17.15 1.73
N GLU A 215 -23.74 16.98 2.77
CA GLU A 215 -24.24 15.66 3.20
C GLU A 215 -25.19 15.05 2.16
N LEU A 216 -25.98 15.88 1.49
CA LEU A 216 -26.80 15.48 0.35
C LEU A 216 -25.93 14.92 -0.77
N LEU A 217 -24.92 15.66 -1.21
CA LEU A 217 -24.00 15.23 -2.27
C LEU A 217 -23.25 13.93 -1.92
N LYS A 218 -22.82 13.77 -0.66
CA LYS A 218 -22.23 12.52 -0.16
C LYS A 218 -23.21 11.36 -0.24
N THR A 219 -24.48 11.60 0.08
CA THR A 219 -25.54 10.59 0.00
C THR A 219 -25.80 10.15 -1.43
N VAL A 220 -25.93 11.12 -2.35
CA VAL A 220 -26.08 10.86 -3.79
C VAL A 220 -24.90 10.05 -4.30
N ALA A 221 -23.69 10.50 -4.03
CA ALA A 221 -22.46 9.84 -4.45
C ALA A 221 -22.39 8.38 -3.97
N ARG A 222 -22.69 8.15 -2.69
CA ARG A 222 -22.71 6.80 -2.10
C ARG A 222 -23.73 5.89 -2.79
N VAL A 223 -24.95 6.36 -3.02
CA VAL A 223 -25.99 5.56 -3.69
C VAL A 223 -25.61 5.26 -5.13
N LEU A 224 -25.07 6.25 -5.86
CA LEU A 224 -24.59 6.03 -7.22
C LEU A 224 -23.48 4.98 -7.28
N ASP A 225 -22.54 5.03 -6.36
CA ASP A 225 -21.38 4.10 -6.32
C ASP A 225 -21.79 2.69 -5.89
N GLU A 226 -22.62 2.57 -4.84
CA GLU A 226 -23.08 1.26 -4.33
C GLU A 226 -23.97 0.52 -5.32
N GLN A 227 -24.76 1.25 -6.13
CA GLN A 227 -25.71 0.65 -7.06
C GLN A 227 -25.17 0.47 -8.48
N LYS A 228 -23.98 0.97 -8.79
CA LYS A 228 -23.40 0.93 -10.13
C LYS A 228 -23.27 -0.48 -10.67
N PRO A 229 -23.50 -0.70 -11.97
CA PRO A 229 -23.23 -1.97 -12.61
C PRO A 229 -21.74 -2.33 -12.52
N GLU A 230 -21.45 -3.62 -12.53
CA GLU A 230 -20.07 -4.10 -12.52
C GLU A 230 -19.28 -3.57 -13.72
N GLY A 231 -18.05 -3.09 -13.47
CA GLY A 231 -17.18 -2.48 -14.47
C GLY A 231 -17.51 -1.03 -14.80
N SER A 232 -18.56 -0.44 -14.17
CA SER A 232 -18.94 0.95 -14.36
C SER A 232 -18.17 1.89 -13.45
N MET A 233 -18.03 3.15 -13.86
CA MET A 233 -17.37 4.20 -13.09
C MET A 233 -18.30 5.37 -12.84
N VAL A 234 -18.20 5.95 -11.66
CA VAL A 234 -19.00 7.11 -11.23
C VAL A 234 -18.07 8.30 -11.00
N TYR A 235 -18.46 9.44 -11.54
CA TYR A 235 -17.70 10.68 -11.49
C TYR A 235 -18.57 11.80 -10.93
N ARG A 236 -18.00 12.67 -10.09
CA ARG A 236 -18.57 13.99 -9.82
C ARG A 236 -17.93 14.98 -10.79
N PHE A 237 -18.72 15.46 -11.74
CA PHE A 237 -18.22 16.27 -12.85
C PHE A 237 -18.28 17.77 -12.54
N GLY A 238 -19.27 18.19 -11.76
CA GLY A 238 -19.49 19.58 -11.34
C GLY A 238 -19.93 19.67 -9.89
N GLY A 239 -20.49 20.79 -9.48
CA GLY A 239 -21.00 21.03 -8.14
C GLY A 239 -22.01 19.98 -7.68
N ASP A 240 -23.06 19.80 -8.47
CA ASP A 240 -24.19 18.91 -8.28
C ASP A 240 -24.34 17.90 -9.45
N GLU A 241 -23.40 17.91 -10.41
CA GLU A 241 -23.41 17.10 -11.61
C GLU A 241 -22.60 15.81 -11.41
N PHE A 242 -23.19 14.68 -11.79
CA PHE A 242 -22.55 13.36 -11.77
C PHE A 242 -22.61 12.70 -13.15
N ILE A 243 -21.61 11.88 -13.45
CA ILE A 243 -21.54 11.08 -14.67
C ILE A 243 -21.32 9.63 -14.28
N VAL A 244 -22.07 8.73 -14.90
CA VAL A 244 -21.81 7.28 -14.79
C VAL A 244 -21.47 6.76 -16.18
N PHE A 245 -20.29 6.17 -16.28
CA PHE A 245 -19.80 5.50 -17.48
C PHE A 245 -20.00 4.00 -17.35
N ILE A 246 -20.76 3.40 -18.26
CA ILE A 246 -21.10 1.97 -18.28
C ILE A 246 -20.51 1.39 -19.58
N PRO A 247 -19.43 0.61 -19.52
CA PRO A 247 -18.85 -0.01 -20.71
C PRO A 247 -19.77 -1.11 -21.26
N GLY A 248 -19.79 -1.25 -22.59
CA GLY A 248 -20.64 -2.19 -23.29
C GLY A 248 -22.00 -1.60 -23.70
N ASP A 249 -22.67 -2.27 -24.65
CA ASP A 249 -24.04 -1.91 -25.07
C ASP A 249 -25.06 -2.40 -24.03
N ARG A 250 -25.21 -1.60 -22.96
CA ARG A 250 -25.99 -1.95 -21.78
C ARG A 250 -27.08 -0.95 -21.44
N HIS A 251 -27.81 -0.47 -22.46
CA HIS A 251 -28.90 0.50 -22.27
C HIS A 251 -29.93 0.04 -21.24
N ASP A 252 -30.43 -1.20 -21.36
CA ASP A 252 -31.37 -1.79 -20.38
C ASP A 252 -30.78 -1.86 -18.96
N THR A 253 -29.49 -2.04 -18.85
CA THR A 253 -28.79 -2.08 -17.54
C THR A 253 -28.73 -0.68 -16.95
N ALA A 254 -28.49 0.34 -17.76
CA ALA A 254 -28.49 1.74 -17.35
C ALA A 254 -29.90 2.16 -16.87
N GLU A 255 -30.96 1.81 -17.58
CA GLU A 255 -32.33 2.11 -17.17
C GLU A 255 -32.69 1.46 -15.83
N LYS A 256 -32.33 0.17 -15.64
CA LYS A 256 -32.55 -0.54 -14.36
C LYS A 256 -31.75 0.06 -13.23
N TYR A 257 -30.53 0.50 -13.50
CA TYR A 257 -29.67 1.18 -12.54
C TYR A 257 -30.29 2.51 -12.10
N ILE A 258 -30.66 3.35 -13.05
CA ILE A 258 -31.28 4.65 -12.79
C ILE A 258 -32.59 4.47 -11.98
N LYS A 259 -33.44 3.52 -12.36
CA LYS A 259 -34.66 3.24 -11.61
C LYS A 259 -34.36 2.89 -10.14
N ARG A 260 -33.39 2.02 -9.88
CA ARG A 260 -32.99 1.69 -8.51
C ARG A 260 -32.48 2.88 -7.74
N VAL A 261 -31.65 3.72 -8.38
CA VAL A 261 -31.15 4.95 -7.79
C VAL A 261 -32.30 5.87 -7.40
N TYR A 262 -33.27 6.08 -8.29
CA TYR A 262 -34.48 6.87 -7.99
C TYR A 262 -35.29 6.31 -6.84
N ASP A 263 -35.57 5.00 -6.85
CA ASP A 263 -36.36 4.35 -5.79
C ASP A 263 -35.70 4.56 -4.40
N ILE A 264 -34.36 4.56 -4.34
CA ILE A 264 -33.61 4.80 -3.11
C ILE A 264 -33.62 6.30 -2.74
N MET A 265 -33.40 7.19 -3.72
CA MET A 265 -33.40 8.63 -3.50
C MET A 265 -34.75 9.14 -3.01
N GLU A 266 -35.86 8.63 -3.60
CA GLU A 266 -37.21 9.00 -3.17
C GLU A 266 -37.45 8.62 -1.70
N GLN A 267 -36.93 7.48 -1.24
CA GLN A 267 -37.00 7.10 0.18
C GLN A 267 -36.28 8.09 1.11
N HIS A 268 -35.28 8.79 0.58
CA HIS A 268 -34.55 9.85 1.27
C HIS A 268 -35.11 11.25 1.03
N SER A 269 -36.25 11.37 0.30
CA SER A 269 -36.86 12.64 -0.13
C SER A 269 -35.90 13.50 -0.97
N LEU A 270 -35.06 12.86 -1.78
CA LEU A 270 -34.09 13.47 -2.68
C LEU A 270 -34.54 13.32 -4.12
N PHE A 271 -34.36 14.36 -4.91
CA PHE A 271 -34.74 14.38 -6.33
C PHE A 271 -33.51 14.64 -7.18
N ILE A 272 -33.40 13.88 -8.26
CA ILE A 272 -32.33 14.01 -9.26
C ILE A 272 -32.93 13.93 -10.67
N SER A 273 -32.36 14.69 -11.59
CA SER A 273 -32.67 14.59 -13.02
C SER A 273 -31.59 13.79 -13.74
N HIS A 274 -31.92 13.15 -14.85
CA HIS A 274 -30.96 12.39 -15.66
C HIS A 274 -31.18 12.51 -17.16
N GLY A 275 -30.09 12.23 -17.92
CA GLY A 275 -30.08 11.99 -19.36
C GLY A 275 -29.15 10.79 -19.67
N ILE A 276 -29.53 9.98 -20.64
CA ILE A 276 -28.80 8.80 -21.11
C ILE A 276 -28.36 9.01 -22.55
#